data_e942fead1dbc5a6090b306018cef596c
#
_entry.id   e942fead1dbc5a6090b306018cef596c
#
_cell.length_a   1.000
_cell.length_b   1.000
_cell.length_c   1.000
_cell.angle_alpha   90.00
_cell.angle_beta   90.00
_cell.angle_gamma   90.00
#
_symmetry.space_group_name_H-M   'P 1'
#
loop_
_entity.id
_entity.type
_entity.pdbx_description
1 polymer ?
#
loop_
_entity_poly.entity_id
_entity_poly.type
_entity_poly.pdbx_seq_one_letter_code
_entity_poly.pdbx_strand_id
1 'polypeptide(L)'
;IERGGVFASIWGVYNLLPEKLRKNVIGVIVNKFRGDLSLFDEGIRIIQEDFKIPVLGVLPYLPFNLGFEDSASLKNFVQQPRNKKLDIAVIAYPYMSNYNDFEPLIADDEVFVEFVSSNISLEKFDLVILPGSKLVIKDLIWLKQTGLFEQIKNYKKDICAICGGYEMMFESLNDIYAL
;
A
#
# COMPACT_ATOMS: atom_id res chain seq x y z
N ILE A 1 -13.52 -9.41 -10.81
CA ILE A 1 -15.01 -9.51 -10.68
C ILE A 1 -15.39 -9.86 -9.25
N GLU A 2 -15.03 -9.03 -8.27
CA GLU A 2 -15.26 -9.36 -6.85
C GLU A 2 -16.67 -9.01 -6.36
N ARG A 3 -17.32 -8.03 -6.98
CA ARG A 3 -18.58 -7.46 -6.48
C ARG A 3 -19.79 -7.68 -7.40
N GLY A 4 -19.65 -8.46 -8.45
CA GLY A 4 -20.66 -8.60 -9.47
C GLY A 4 -20.78 -7.37 -10.40
N GLY A 5 -21.75 -7.39 -11.32
CA GLY A 5 -22.03 -6.24 -12.18
C GLY A 5 -20.99 -5.94 -13.26
N VAL A 6 -20.11 -6.88 -13.61
CA VAL A 6 -19.03 -6.67 -14.59
C VAL A 6 -19.55 -6.22 -15.96
N PHE A 7 -20.65 -6.80 -16.42
CA PHE A 7 -21.27 -6.41 -17.69
C PHE A 7 -21.76 -4.96 -17.68
N ALA A 8 -22.46 -4.59 -16.61
CA ALA A 8 -22.94 -3.22 -16.45
C ALA A 8 -21.77 -2.23 -16.36
N SER A 9 -20.69 -2.60 -15.66
CA SER A 9 -19.50 -1.76 -15.55
C SER A 9 -18.78 -1.60 -16.90
N ILE A 10 -18.57 -2.66 -17.65
CA ILE A 10 -17.93 -2.61 -18.97
C ILE A 10 -18.78 -1.75 -19.92
N TRP A 11 -20.06 -2.07 -20.02
CA TRP A 11 -20.99 -1.37 -20.91
C TRP A 11 -21.14 0.11 -20.53
N GLY A 12 -21.32 0.39 -19.25
CA GLY A 12 -21.48 1.76 -18.75
C GLY A 12 -20.23 2.60 -18.95
N VAL A 13 -19.04 2.12 -18.55
CA VAL A 13 -17.80 2.86 -18.75
C VAL A 13 -17.55 3.12 -20.23
N TYR A 14 -17.68 2.12 -21.10
CA TYR A 14 -17.46 2.26 -22.53
C TYR A 14 -18.41 3.29 -23.17
N ASN A 15 -19.72 3.24 -22.84
CA ASN A 15 -20.71 4.13 -23.45
C ASN A 15 -20.69 5.56 -22.87
N LEU A 16 -20.19 5.73 -21.63
CA LEU A 16 -19.99 7.06 -21.04
C LEU A 16 -18.74 7.76 -21.54
N LEU A 17 -17.81 7.04 -22.16
CA LEU A 17 -16.64 7.66 -22.78
C LEU A 17 -17.08 8.58 -23.95
N PRO A 18 -16.51 9.79 -24.02
CA PRO A 18 -16.64 10.64 -25.22
C PRO A 18 -16.24 9.88 -26.48
N GLU A 19 -16.92 10.09 -27.58
CA GLU A 19 -16.68 9.38 -28.85
C GLU A 19 -15.21 9.44 -29.29
N LYS A 20 -14.57 10.58 -29.08
CA LYS A 20 -13.15 10.79 -29.38
C LYS A 20 -12.24 9.82 -28.61
N LEU A 21 -12.55 9.50 -27.35
CA LEU A 21 -11.77 8.57 -26.52
C LEU A 21 -12.17 7.12 -26.79
N ARG A 22 -13.45 6.87 -27.06
CA ARG A 22 -13.96 5.52 -27.34
C ARG A 22 -13.25 4.86 -28.54
N LYS A 23 -12.86 5.63 -29.54
CA LYS A 23 -12.10 5.16 -30.71
C LYS A 23 -10.71 4.59 -30.35
N ASN A 24 -10.17 4.95 -29.20
CA ASN A 24 -8.86 4.46 -28.74
C ASN A 24 -8.98 3.17 -27.90
N VAL A 25 -10.19 2.73 -27.57
CA VAL A 25 -10.40 1.49 -26.82
C VAL A 25 -10.28 0.32 -27.77
N ILE A 26 -9.23 -0.47 -27.60
CA ILE A 26 -8.97 -1.65 -28.43
C ILE A 26 -9.68 -2.90 -27.90
N GLY A 27 -10.11 -2.91 -26.65
CA GLY A 27 -10.81 -4.01 -26.02
C GLY A 27 -10.78 -3.92 -24.50
N VAL A 28 -11.24 -4.96 -23.84
CA VAL A 28 -11.27 -5.08 -22.38
C VAL A 28 -10.55 -6.33 -21.90
N ILE A 29 -9.95 -6.25 -20.71
CA ILE A 29 -9.41 -7.40 -19.98
C ILE A 29 -10.27 -7.57 -18.73
N VAL A 30 -10.82 -8.76 -18.55
CA VAL A 30 -11.53 -9.13 -17.33
C VAL A 30 -10.52 -9.62 -16.31
N ASN A 31 -10.34 -8.89 -15.21
CA ASN A 31 -9.33 -9.21 -14.20
C ASN A 31 -9.94 -9.80 -12.92
N LYS A 32 -9.14 -10.57 -12.18
CA LYS A 32 -9.51 -11.21 -10.91
C LYS A 32 -10.77 -12.09 -11.07
N PHE A 33 -10.85 -12.85 -12.13
CA PHE A 33 -11.96 -13.77 -12.35
C PHE A 33 -11.92 -14.89 -11.32
N ARG A 34 -13.04 -15.13 -10.63
CA ARG A 34 -13.18 -16.21 -9.66
C ARG A 34 -14.24 -17.18 -10.17
N GLY A 35 -13.90 -18.43 -10.22
CA GLY A 35 -14.76 -19.51 -10.69
C GLY A 35 -14.18 -20.27 -11.88
N ASP A 36 -14.99 -21.10 -12.49
CA ASP A 36 -14.62 -21.87 -13.69
C ASP A 36 -14.66 -20.95 -14.93
N LEU A 37 -13.53 -20.82 -15.62
CA LEU A 37 -13.41 -20.01 -16.82
C LEU A 37 -14.37 -20.46 -17.93
N SER A 38 -14.64 -21.77 -18.02
CA SER A 38 -15.56 -22.32 -19.05
C SER A 38 -16.99 -21.80 -18.89
N LEU A 39 -17.38 -21.43 -17.67
CA LEU A 39 -18.70 -20.84 -17.41
C LEU A 39 -18.80 -19.35 -17.82
N PHE A 40 -17.67 -18.75 -18.17
CA PHE A 40 -17.63 -17.35 -18.59
C PHE A 40 -17.62 -17.16 -20.11
N ASP A 41 -17.61 -18.23 -20.88
CA ASP A 41 -17.63 -18.17 -22.36
C ASP A 41 -18.85 -17.40 -22.87
N GLU A 42 -20.02 -17.63 -22.30
CA GLU A 42 -21.24 -16.87 -22.63
C GLU A 42 -21.09 -15.38 -22.26
N GLY A 43 -20.38 -15.09 -21.15
CA GLY A 43 -20.09 -13.71 -20.76
C GLY A 43 -19.18 -13.01 -21.78
N ILE A 44 -18.16 -13.71 -22.30
CA ILE A 44 -17.31 -13.19 -23.37
C ILE A 44 -18.13 -12.91 -24.62
N ARG A 45 -19.02 -13.85 -25.00
CA ARG A 45 -19.92 -13.69 -26.14
C ARG A 45 -20.79 -12.44 -26.02
N ILE A 46 -21.41 -12.21 -24.87
CA ILE A 46 -22.23 -11.00 -24.61
C ILE A 46 -21.40 -9.72 -24.79
N ILE A 47 -20.20 -9.67 -24.25
CA ILE A 47 -19.34 -8.48 -24.37
C ILE A 47 -18.93 -8.25 -25.83
N GLN A 48 -18.59 -9.30 -26.56
CA GLN A 48 -18.14 -9.17 -27.95
C GLN A 48 -19.28 -8.95 -28.94
N GLU A 49 -20.38 -9.70 -28.81
CA GLU A 49 -21.47 -9.68 -29.78
C GLU A 49 -22.50 -8.62 -29.49
N ASP A 50 -22.92 -8.44 -28.21
CA ASP A 50 -23.96 -7.50 -27.86
C ASP A 50 -23.39 -6.10 -27.60
N PHE A 51 -22.28 -6.00 -26.86
CA PHE A 51 -21.66 -4.69 -26.56
C PHE A 51 -20.71 -4.21 -27.66
N LYS A 52 -20.31 -5.09 -28.58
CA LYS A 52 -19.35 -4.79 -29.65
C LYS A 52 -17.98 -4.34 -29.12
N ILE A 53 -17.55 -4.89 -28.01
CA ILE A 53 -16.27 -4.60 -27.38
C ILE A 53 -15.41 -5.87 -27.39
N PRO A 54 -14.21 -5.85 -28.02
CA PRO A 54 -13.33 -7.01 -28.00
C PRO A 54 -12.91 -7.40 -26.59
N VAL A 55 -12.93 -8.70 -26.24
CA VAL A 55 -12.35 -9.21 -25.02
C VAL A 55 -10.94 -9.70 -25.33
N LEU A 56 -9.92 -9.03 -24.81
CA LEU A 56 -8.51 -9.32 -25.03
C LEU A 56 -8.01 -10.46 -24.13
N GLY A 57 -8.70 -10.72 -23.03
CA GLY A 57 -8.37 -11.82 -22.13
C GLY A 57 -9.17 -11.80 -20.85
N VAL A 58 -9.15 -12.95 -20.16
CA VAL A 58 -9.70 -13.12 -18.82
C VAL A 58 -8.58 -13.64 -17.93
N LEU A 59 -8.20 -12.85 -16.92
CA LEU A 59 -7.18 -13.21 -15.95
C LEU A 59 -7.84 -13.81 -14.72
N PRO A 60 -7.53 -15.05 -14.36
CA PRO A 60 -8.04 -15.66 -13.14
C PRO A 60 -7.53 -14.91 -11.91
N TYR A 61 -8.22 -15.07 -10.80
CA TYR A 61 -7.72 -14.64 -9.51
C TYR A 61 -6.50 -15.49 -9.13
N LEU A 62 -5.36 -14.84 -9.06
CA LEU A 62 -4.11 -15.46 -8.60
C LEU A 62 -3.83 -14.95 -7.19
N PRO A 63 -3.68 -15.83 -6.20
CA PRO A 63 -3.36 -15.43 -4.83
C PRO A 63 -1.86 -15.12 -4.71
N PHE A 64 -1.45 -13.98 -5.24
CA PHE A 64 -0.11 -13.46 -5.01
C PHE A 64 -0.19 -12.06 -4.38
N ASN A 65 0.78 -11.76 -3.54
CA ASN A 65 0.92 -10.46 -2.92
C ASN A 65 1.73 -9.57 -3.86
N LEU A 66 1.13 -8.48 -4.32
CA LEU A 66 1.81 -7.45 -5.12
C LEU A 66 2.47 -6.37 -4.25
N GLY A 67 2.37 -6.55 -2.92
CA GLY A 67 2.86 -5.58 -1.99
C GLY A 67 1.87 -4.46 -1.66
N PHE A 68 2.37 -3.47 -0.94
CA PHE A 68 1.58 -2.31 -0.53
C PHE A 68 1.64 -1.22 -1.59
N GLU A 69 0.54 -0.93 -2.28
CA GLU A 69 0.49 0.19 -3.24
C GLU A 69 0.38 1.55 -2.54
N ASP A 70 -0.23 1.60 -1.36
CA ASP A 70 -0.45 2.84 -0.61
C ASP A 70 -0.71 2.62 0.89
N SER A 71 -0.84 3.73 1.64
CA SER A 71 -1.16 3.72 3.08
C SER A 71 -2.50 3.05 3.43
N ALA A 72 -3.42 2.93 2.47
CA ALA A 72 -4.70 2.23 2.70
C ALA A 72 -4.50 0.72 2.83
N SER A 73 -3.46 0.17 2.21
CA SER A 73 -3.10 -1.25 2.30
C SER A 73 -2.65 -1.65 3.71
N LEU A 74 -2.06 -0.73 4.48
CA LEU A 74 -1.68 -0.97 5.88
C LEU A 74 -2.87 -1.25 6.79
N LYS A 75 -4.06 -0.69 6.51
CA LYS A 75 -5.27 -0.92 7.31
C LYS A 75 -5.75 -2.37 7.26
N ASN A 76 -5.35 -3.09 6.21
CA ASN A 76 -5.68 -4.50 6.01
C ASN A 76 -4.49 -5.43 6.33
N PHE A 77 -3.40 -4.87 6.82
CA PHE A 77 -2.23 -5.65 7.20
C PHE A 77 -2.56 -6.49 8.43
N VAL A 78 -2.59 -7.81 8.25
CA VAL A 78 -2.76 -8.75 9.34
C VAL A 78 -1.41 -8.87 10.06
N GLN A 79 -1.38 -8.43 11.31
CA GLN A 79 -0.19 -8.60 12.15
C GLN A 79 0.22 -10.07 12.19
N GLN A 80 1.48 -10.31 11.90
CA GLN A 80 2.07 -11.64 12.07
C GLN A 80 2.20 -11.98 13.56
N PRO A 81 2.11 -13.25 13.95
CA PRO A 81 2.28 -13.63 15.35
C PRO A 81 3.68 -13.24 15.86
N ARG A 82 3.75 -12.64 17.04
CA ARG A 82 5.00 -12.43 17.78
C ARG A 82 5.65 -13.79 18.10
N ASN A 83 6.90 -13.82 18.36
CA ASN A 83 7.86 -14.89 18.61
C ASN A 83 8.77 -15.16 17.41
N LYS A 84 9.14 -14.09 16.72
CA LYS A 84 10.17 -14.09 15.70
C LYS A 84 11.52 -13.78 16.35
N LYS A 85 12.62 -13.95 15.61
CA LYS A 85 13.97 -13.66 16.12
C LYS A 85 14.25 -12.17 16.26
N LEU A 86 13.55 -11.33 15.48
CA LEU A 86 13.75 -9.89 15.43
C LEU A 86 12.40 -9.17 15.36
N ASP A 87 12.16 -8.29 16.32
CA ASP A 87 10.97 -7.44 16.39
C ASP A 87 11.32 -6.02 15.93
N ILE A 88 10.71 -5.55 14.84
CA ILE A 88 10.98 -4.24 14.23
C ILE A 88 9.76 -3.34 14.35
N ALA A 89 9.95 -2.11 14.86
CA ALA A 89 8.97 -1.04 14.77
C ALA A 89 9.28 -0.15 13.57
N VAL A 90 8.32 0.01 12.66
CA VAL A 90 8.37 1.03 11.59
C VAL A 90 7.45 2.17 11.99
N ILE A 91 8.00 3.37 12.14
CA ILE A 91 7.20 4.54 12.54
C ILE A 91 6.36 5.01 11.35
N ALA A 92 5.05 4.80 11.45
CA ALA A 92 4.10 5.10 10.38
C ALA A 92 3.54 6.52 10.52
N TYR A 93 4.32 7.53 10.11
CA TYR A 93 3.83 8.91 10.11
C TYR A 93 2.80 9.15 9.00
N PRO A 94 1.98 10.23 9.11
CA PRO A 94 0.93 10.52 8.14
C PRO A 94 1.39 10.66 6.69
N TYR A 95 2.60 11.21 6.50
CA TYR A 95 3.17 11.43 5.15
C TYR A 95 4.34 10.49 4.85
N MET A 96 4.34 9.32 5.49
CA MET A 96 5.31 8.26 5.20
C MET A 96 5.33 7.93 3.71
N SER A 97 6.53 7.71 3.16
CA SER A 97 6.75 7.30 1.78
C SER A 97 7.25 5.85 1.69
N ASN A 98 7.09 5.26 0.50
CA ASN A 98 7.73 3.99 0.13
C ASN A 98 7.41 2.83 1.09
N TYR A 99 6.15 2.55 1.32
CA TYR A 99 5.71 1.40 2.12
C TYR A 99 6.28 0.07 1.64
N ASN A 100 6.53 -0.04 0.34
CA ASN A 100 7.07 -1.25 -0.30
C ASN A 100 8.49 -1.60 0.15
N ASP A 101 9.23 -0.63 0.68
CA ASP A 101 10.60 -0.87 1.20
C ASP A 101 10.61 -1.89 2.35
N PHE A 102 9.47 -2.07 3.03
CA PHE A 102 9.32 -2.97 4.18
C PHE A 102 8.76 -4.36 3.82
N GLU A 103 8.36 -4.58 2.58
CA GLU A 103 7.82 -5.87 2.13
C GLU A 103 8.78 -7.03 2.30
N PRO A 104 10.09 -6.89 2.00
CA PRO A 104 11.04 -7.96 2.23
C PRO A 104 11.14 -8.34 3.72
N LEU A 105 11.08 -7.36 4.63
CA LEU A 105 11.09 -7.60 6.08
C LEU A 105 9.81 -8.29 6.55
N ILE A 106 8.67 -7.91 5.97
CA ILE A 106 7.37 -8.52 6.29
C ILE A 106 7.28 -9.96 5.78
N ALA A 107 7.91 -10.23 4.64
CA ALA A 107 7.93 -11.56 4.01
C ALA A 107 8.91 -12.53 4.70
N ASP A 108 9.82 -12.02 5.52
CA ASP A 108 10.78 -12.84 6.24
C ASP A 108 10.14 -13.56 7.44
N ASP A 109 10.31 -14.87 7.48
CA ASP A 109 9.73 -15.71 8.53
C ASP A 109 10.38 -15.51 9.91
N GLU A 110 11.55 -14.89 9.99
CA GLU A 110 12.27 -14.63 11.23
C GLU A 110 12.05 -13.21 11.77
N VAL A 111 11.40 -12.33 10.99
CA VAL A 111 11.20 -10.92 11.32
C VAL A 111 9.74 -10.63 11.61
N PHE A 112 9.46 -9.93 12.71
CA PHE A 112 8.16 -9.34 13.00
C PHE A 112 8.22 -7.84 12.75
N VAL A 113 7.29 -7.31 11.95
CA VAL A 113 7.20 -5.88 11.64
C VAL A 113 5.89 -5.32 12.14
N GLU A 114 5.96 -4.29 12.99
CA GLU A 114 4.79 -3.53 13.46
C GLU A 114 4.89 -2.08 12.97
N PHE A 115 3.87 -1.61 12.24
CA PHE A 115 3.74 -0.20 11.89
C PHE A 115 3.15 0.57 13.06
N VAL A 116 3.95 1.44 13.65
CA VAL A 116 3.61 2.19 14.87
C VAL A 116 3.13 3.58 14.51
N SER A 117 1.84 3.87 14.76
CA SER A 117 1.20 5.18 14.52
C SER A 117 0.65 5.85 15.78
N SER A 118 0.87 5.26 16.95
CA SER A 118 0.41 5.78 18.24
C SER A 118 1.48 5.64 19.32
N ASN A 119 1.34 6.39 20.41
CA ASN A 119 2.29 6.34 21.52
C ASN A 119 2.22 4.99 22.24
N ILE A 120 3.14 4.11 21.90
CA ILE A 120 3.35 2.82 22.55
C ILE A 120 4.82 2.70 22.98
N SER A 121 5.12 1.86 23.97
CA SER A 121 6.51 1.62 24.36
C SER A 121 7.29 0.96 23.21
N LEU A 122 8.39 1.60 22.81
CA LEU A 122 9.30 1.09 21.78
C LEU A 122 10.32 0.10 22.34
N GLU A 123 10.49 -0.01 23.66
CA GLU A 123 11.46 -0.89 24.30
C GLU A 123 11.29 -2.38 23.96
N LYS A 124 10.04 -2.77 23.62
CA LYS A 124 9.71 -4.15 23.22
C LYS A 124 10.28 -4.56 21.85
N PHE A 125 10.69 -3.60 21.02
CA PHE A 125 11.29 -3.87 19.71
C PHE A 125 12.82 -3.95 19.79
N ASP A 126 13.42 -4.64 18.85
CA ASP A 126 14.89 -4.76 18.74
C ASP A 126 15.46 -3.69 17.83
N LEU A 127 14.67 -3.20 16.88
CA LEU A 127 15.04 -2.15 15.94
C LEU A 127 13.85 -1.19 15.75
N VAL A 128 14.15 0.09 15.69
CA VAL A 128 13.19 1.13 15.25
C VAL A 128 13.62 1.66 13.89
N ILE A 129 12.70 1.68 12.92
CA ILE A 129 12.94 2.27 11.61
C ILE A 129 12.15 3.58 11.48
N LEU A 130 12.86 4.65 11.14
CA LEU A 130 12.29 5.93 10.74
C LEU A 130 12.28 5.98 9.21
N PRO A 131 11.15 5.74 8.55
CA PRO A 131 11.07 5.67 7.10
C PRO A 131 11.17 7.05 6.43
N GLY A 132 11.15 7.08 5.11
CA GLY A 132 11.04 8.31 4.34
C GLY A 132 9.74 9.07 4.62
N SER A 133 9.77 10.37 4.49
CA SER A 133 8.62 11.26 4.63
C SER A 133 8.51 12.18 3.42
N LYS A 134 7.30 12.41 2.94
CA LYS A 134 7.00 13.41 1.90
C LYS A 134 6.89 14.82 2.46
N LEU A 135 6.66 14.97 3.76
CA LEU A 135 6.50 16.25 4.46
C LEU A 135 7.17 16.17 5.83
N VAL A 136 8.50 16.22 5.85
CA VAL A 136 9.38 15.97 7.00
C VAL A 136 8.99 16.81 8.22
N ILE A 137 8.77 18.11 8.05
CA ILE A 137 8.41 19.01 9.15
C ILE A 137 7.04 18.65 9.74
N LYS A 138 6.05 18.32 8.91
CA LYS A 138 4.71 17.93 9.40
C LYS A 138 4.75 16.61 10.16
N ASP A 139 5.51 15.65 9.68
CA ASP A 139 5.67 14.37 10.36
C ASP A 139 6.47 14.52 11.66
N LEU A 140 7.48 15.39 11.70
CA LEU A 140 8.20 15.71 12.93
C LEU A 140 7.30 16.38 13.99
N ILE A 141 6.41 17.30 13.56
CA ILE A 141 5.42 17.90 14.44
C ILE A 141 4.46 16.82 14.99
N TRP A 142 4.00 15.93 14.10
CA TRP A 142 3.13 14.81 14.50
C TRP A 142 3.81 13.87 15.49
N LEU A 143 5.10 13.53 15.30
CA LEU A 143 5.88 12.74 16.26
C LEU A 143 5.90 13.38 17.66
N LYS A 144 6.08 14.71 17.72
CA LYS A 144 6.06 15.45 18.98
C LYS A 144 4.67 15.45 19.62
N GLN A 145 3.62 15.67 18.84
CA GLN A 145 2.24 15.68 19.32
C GLN A 145 1.76 14.33 19.83
N THR A 146 2.18 13.24 19.19
CA THR A 146 1.82 11.88 19.62
C THR A 146 2.64 11.37 20.80
N GLY A 147 3.75 12.03 21.16
CA GLY A 147 4.69 11.57 22.17
C GLY A 147 5.68 10.50 21.69
N LEU A 148 5.59 10.05 20.44
CA LEU A 148 6.53 9.10 19.85
C LEU A 148 7.95 9.70 19.76
N PHE A 149 8.07 11.01 19.60
CA PHE A 149 9.36 11.70 19.59
C PHE A 149 10.19 11.40 20.85
N GLU A 150 9.57 11.47 22.03
CA GLU A 150 10.25 11.17 23.30
C GLU A 150 10.57 9.68 23.44
N GLN A 151 9.73 8.79 22.91
CA GLN A 151 10.01 7.36 22.87
C GLN A 151 11.24 7.07 22.00
N ILE A 152 11.33 7.67 20.82
CA ILE A 152 12.46 7.52 19.89
C ILE A 152 13.74 8.07 20.52
N LYS A 153 13.68 9.28 21.10
CA LYS A 153 14.82 9.95 21.75
C LYS A 153 15.39 9.14 22.91
N ASN A 154 14.53 8.46 23.66
CA ASN A 154 14.92 7.68 24.83
C ASN A 154 15.20 6.20 24.50
N TYR A 155 14.96 5.78 23.26
CA TYR A 155 15.22 4.41 22.82
C TYR A 155 16.72 4.08 22.89
N LYS A 156 17.08 2.91 23.45
CA LYS A 156 18.46 2.54 23.79
C LYS A 156 19.07 1.51 22.85
N LYS A 157 18.27 0.97 21.94
CA LYS A 157 18.73 0.02 20.92
C LYS A 157 18.92 0.73 19.58
N ASP A 158 19.07 -0.02 18.50
CA ASP A 158 19.40 0.51 17.17
C ASP A 158 18.23 1.22 16.50
N ILE A 159 18.53 2.34 15.85
CA ILE A 159 17.60 3.09 15.01
C ILE A 159 18.16 3.14 13.60
N CYS A 160 17.36 2.72 12.63
CA CYS A 160 17.63 2.89 11.21
C CYS A 160 16.77 4.02 10.67
N ALA A 161 17.38 5.05 10.12
CA ALA A 161 16.65 6.20 9.57
C ALA A 161 16.93 6.37 8.07
N ILE A 162 15.87 6.57 7.28
CA ILE A 162 15.91 6.58 5.82
C ILE A 162 15.37 7.92 5.30
N CYS A 163 16.12 8.60 4.43
CA CYS A 163 15.70 9.83 3.75
C CYS A 163 15.13 10.87 4.75
N GLY A 164 13.84 11.25 4.65
CA GLY A 164 13.19 12.17 5.56
C GLY A 164 13.25 11.74 7.03
N GLY A 165 13.22 10.44 7.32
CA GLY A 165 13.44 9.92 8.67
C GLY A 165 14.84 10.23 9.19
N TYR A 166 15.86 10.16 8.32
CA TYR A 166 17.21 10.53 8.69
C TYR A 166 17.34 12.04 8.94
N GLU A 167 16.67 12.88 8.13
CA GLU A 167 16.62 14.31 8.33
C GLU A 167 16.05 14.68 9.71
N MET A 168 15.06 13.94 10.22
CA MET A 168 14.46 14.16 11.54
C MET A 168 15.41 13.89 12.71
N MET A 169 16.55 13.25 12.48
CA MET A 169 17.55 12.97 13.52
C MET A 169 18.53 14.11 13.78
N PHE A 170 18.50 15.18 12.97
CA PHE A 170 19.36 16.34 13.18
C PHE A 170 18.83 17.26 14.27
N GLU A 171 19.71 18.02 14.91
CA GLU A 171 19.35 18.99 15.97
C GLU A 171 18.44 20.11 15.47
N SER A 172 18.59 20.49 14.20
CA SER A 172 17.78 21.52 13.56
C SER A 172 17.49 21.18 12.10
N LEU A 173 16.26 21.47 11.68
CA LEU A 173 15.82 21.43 10.30
C LEU A 173 15.42 22.84 9.87
N ASN A 174 15.96 23.31 8.75
CA ASN A 174 15.59 24.59 8.18
C ASN A 174 14.92 24.38 6.82
N ASP A 175 13.61 24.57 6.78
CA ASP A 175 12.81 24.52 5.56
C ASP A 175 12.71 25.93 4.97
N ILE A 176 13.62 26.23 4.02
CA ILE A 176 13.73 27.55 3.39
C ILE A 176 12.48 27.88 2.55
N TYR A 177 11.78 26.86 2.07
CA TYR A 177 10.65 27.00 1.16
C TYR A 177 9.28 26.82 1.83
N ALA A 178 9.26 26.43 3.12
CA ALA A 178 8.04 26.21 3.91
C ALA A 178 7.00 25.29 3.21
N LEU A 179 7.47 24.22 2.56
CA LEU A 179 6.64 23.28 1.80
C LEU A 179 5.85 22.34 2.69
#